data_e2dc34457340a22d3fd5881555cbdd1f
#
_entry.id   e2dc34457340a22d3fd5881555cbdd1f
#
_cell.length_a   1.000
_cell.length_b   1.000
_cell.length_c   1.000
_cell.angle_alpha   90.00
_cell.angle_beta   90.00
_cell.angle_gamma   90.00
#
_symmetry.space_group_name_H-M   'P 1'
#
loop_
_entity.id
_entity.type
_entity.pdbx_description
1 polymer ?
#
loop_
_entity_poly.entity_id
_entity_poly.type
_entity_poly.pdbx_seq_one_letter_code
_entity_poly.pdbx_strand_id
1 'polypeptide(L)'
;LFINNELLTHIGITLYETILSFIIASLIGLSISTILWWNKKIAKIIDPYLTVLNSLPKVALGPLIIIWVGASTNSIIFMALLICVFLSIINIYQNFKETDSNYLILLKSLGASKKDLFFKVVLPSNISNIVNNLKINISMSFIGVIMGELLVSKKGLGYLIMYGSQVFNINLVISTVFILGILSFSFYYLIIHLNIFVFY
;
A
#
# COMPACT_ATOMS: atom_id res chain seq x y z
N LEU A 1 -1.14 20.52 -23.07
CA LEU A 1 -0.53 19.79 -21.93
C LEU A 1 0.84 19.25 -22.27
N PHE A 2 1.01 18.54 -23.39
CA PHE A 2 2.32 18.00 -23.78
C PHE A 2 3.35 19.08 -24.15
N ILE A 3 2.90 20.20 -24.72
CA ILE A 3 3.78 21.28 -25.21
C ILE A 3 4.41 22.09 -24.05
N ASN A 4 3.76 22.16 -22.89
CA ASN A 4 4.17 23.04 -21.77
C ASN A 4 4.76 22.31 -20.58
N ASN A 5 5.21 21.05 -20.69
CA ASN A 5 5.69 20.21 -19.58
C ASN A 5 4.71 20.06 -18.39
N GLU A 6 3.50 20.54 -18.49
CA GLU A 6 2.48 20.45 -17.43
C GLU A 6 2.10 19.01 -17.14
N LEU A 7 2.03 18.16 -18.17
CA LEU A 7 1.74 16.73 -17.99
C LEU A 7 2.80 16.03 -17.15
N LEU A 8 4.08 16.31 -17.38
CA LEU A 8 5.18 15.73 -16.61
C LEU A 8 5.09 16.12 -15.13
N THR A 9 4.67 17.35 -14.85
CA THR A 9 4.44 17.81 -13.48
C THR A 9 3.32 17.01 -12.81
N HIS A 10 2.20 16.78 -13.49
CA HIS A 10 1.09 15.99 -12.98
C HIS A 10 1.51 14.53 -12.71
N ILE A 11 2.22 13.91 -13.65
CA ILE A 11 2.78 12.57 -13.48
C ILE A 11 3.72 12.52 -12.28
N GLY A 12 4.65 13.47 -12.17
CA GLY A 12 5.63 13.52 -11.09
C GLY A 12 5.01 13.63 -9.71
N ILE A 13 3.93 14.41 -9.57
CA ILE A 13 3.18 14.55 -8.31
C ILE A 13 2.49 13.25 -7.94
N THR A 14 1.73 12.64 -8.83
CA THR A 14 1.07 11.34 -8.59
C THR A 14 2.09 10.26 -8.23
N LEU A 15 3.24 10.20 -8.93
CA LEU A 15 4.31 9.27 -8.63
C LEU A 15 4.90 9.48 -7.23
N TYR A 16 5.20 10.72 -6.87
CA TYR A 16 5.72 11.09 -5.55
C TYR A 16 4.77 10.66 -4.44
N GLU A 17 3.49 11.01 -4.54
CA GLU A 17 2.46 10.67 -3.56
C GLU A 17 2.27 9.16 -3.45
N THR A 18 2.29 8.44 -4.57
CA THR A 18 2.17 6.98 -4.61
C THR A 18 3.36 6.28 -3.96
N ILE A 19 4.58 6.66 -4.33
CA ILE A 19 5.81 6.04 -3.79
C ILE A 19 5.91 6.30 -2.29
N LEU A 20 5.64 7.52 -1.85
CA LEU A 20 5.70 7.89 -0.44
C LEU A 20 4.67 7.11 0.38
N SER A 21 3.42 7.07 -0.08
CA SER A 21 2.35 6.29 0.55
C SER A 21 2.69 4.79 0.61
N PHE A 22 3.20 4.23 -0.49
CA PHE A 22 3.62 2.84 -0.58
C PHE A 22 4.70 2.48 0.44
N ILE A 23 5.76 3.29 0.53
CA ILE A 23 6.87 3.05 1.46
C ILE A 23 6.36 3.10 2.91
N ILE A 24 5.62 4.13 3.28
CA ILE A 24 5.10 4.30 4.63
C ILE A 24 4.15 3.16 4.98
N ALA A 25 3.20 2.82 4.10
CA ALA A 25 2.24 1.74 4.34
C ALA A 25 2.94 0.38 4.50
N SER A 26 3.95 0.09 3.68
CA SER A 26 4.69 -1.17 3.74
C SER A 26 5.51 -1.29 5.02
N LEU A 27 6.18 -0.22 5.44
CA LEU A 27 6.94 -0.19 6.70
C LEU A 27 6.03 -0.36 7.92
N ILE A 28 4.90 0.37 7.97
CA ILE A 28 3.92 0.25 9.06
C ILE A 28 3.32 -1.16 9.07
N GLY A 29 2.92 -1.67 7.90
CA GLY A 29 2.35 -3.01 7.76
C GLY A 29 3.27 -4.10 8.30
N LEU A 30 4.53 -4.10 7.87
CA LEU A 30 5.53 -5.07 8.32
C LEU A 30 5.83 -4.94 9.81
N SER A 31 5.99 -3.71 10.30
CA SER A 31 6.31 -3.43 11.71
C SER A 31 5.19 -3.90 12.64
N ILE A 32 3.93 -3.53 12.35
CA ILE A 32 2.78 -3.93 13.16
C ILE A 32 2.56 -5.43 13.08
N SER A 33 2.65 -6.05 11.91
CA SER A 33 2.52 -7.52 11.76
C SER A 33 3.58 -8.27 12.56
N THR A 34 4.80 -7.76 12.61
CA THR A 34 5.88 -8.31 13.45
C THR A 34 5.53 -8.21 14.93
N ILE A 35 5.04 -7.06 15.40
CA ILE A 35 4.60 -6.87 16.79
C ILE A 35 3.46 -7.83 17.15
N LEU A 36 2.48 -8.01 16.25
CA LEU A 36 1.36 -8.93 16.44
C LEU A 36 1.83 -10.39 16.53
N TRP A 37 2.76 -10.80 15.68
CA TRP A 37 3.36 -12.13 15.77
C TRP A 37 4.10 -12.32 17.10
N TRP A 38 4.78 -11.27 17.59
CA TRP A 38 5.50 -11.30 18.87
C TRP A 38 4.59 -11.41 20.08
N ASN A 39 3.41 -10.82 20.03
CA ASN A 39 2.48 -10.81 21.15
C ASN A 39 1.09 -11.33 20.78
N LYS A 40 0.91 -12.64 20.98
CA LYS A 40 -0.36 -13.32 20.68
C LYS A 40 -1.58 -12.74 21.43
N LYS A 41 -1.38 -12.15 22.63
CA LYS A 41 -2.49 -11.53 23.38
C LYS A 41 -2.95 -10.25 22.70
N ILE A 42 -2.00 -9.39 22.31
CA ILE A 42 -2.29 -8.17 21.56
C ILE A 42 -2.95 -8.53 20.22
N ALA A 43 -2.38 -9.50 19.51
CA ALA A 43 -2.94 -9.96 18.24
C ALA A 43 -4.40 -10.40 18.35
N LYS A 44 -4.74 -11.21 19.35
CA LYS A 44 -6.12 -11.69 19.58
C LYS A 44 -7.11 -10.55 19.85
N ILE A 45 -6.65 -9.47 20.51
CA ILE A 45 -7.48 -8.30 20.77
C ILE A 45 -7.64 -7.43 19.53
N ILE A 46 -6.55 -7.22 18.76
CA ILE A 46 -6.53 -6.29 17.62
C ILE A 46 -7.15 -6.88 16.35
N ASP A 47 -7.05 -8.20 16.16
CA ASP A 47 -7.51 -8.91 14.95
C ASP A 47 -8.96 -8.54 14.53
N PRO A 48 -9.99 -8.57 15.42
CA PRO A 48 -11.35 -8.17 15.05
C PRO A 48 -11.43 -6.69 14.67
N TYR A 49 -10.67 -5.80 15.31
CA TYR A 49 -10.67 -4.38 14.95
C TYR A 49 -10.04 -4.13 13.58
N LEU A 50 -8.94 -4.83 13.24
CA LEU A 50 -8.32 -4.75 11.93
C LEU A 50 -9.30 -5.17 10.83
N THR A 51 -10.04 -6.25 11.06
CA THR A 51 -11.04 -6.75 10.12
C THR A 51 -12.16 -5.72 9.90
N VAL A 52 -12.70 -5.16 10.97
CA VAL A 52 -13.73 -4.12 10.90
C VAL A 52 -13.21 -2.87 10.19
N LEU A 53 -12.02 -2.37 10.57
CA LEU A 53 -11.41 -1.19 9.95
C LEU A 53 -11.07 -1.41 8.47
N ASN A 54 -10.72 -2.65 8.10
CA ASN A 54 -10.49 -2.98 6.71
C ASN A 54 -11.77 -3.02 5.87
N SER A 55 -12.90 -3.38 6.45
CA SER A 55 -14.20 -3.46 5.77
C SER A 55 -14.89 -2.10 5.59
N LEU A 56 -14.43 -1.04 6.29
CA LEU A 56 -14.99 0.28 6.13
C LEU A 56 -14.78 0.82 4.70
N PRO A 57 -15.76 1.52 4.12
CA PRO A 57 -15.63 2.15 2.81
C PRO A 57 -14.71 3.37 2.91
N LYS A 58 -13.39 3.12 2.88
CA LYS A 58 -12.35 4.13 3.15
C LYS A 58 -12.43 5.35 2.24
N VAL A 59 -12.88 5.16 0.99
CA VAL A 59 -13.10 6.26 0.04
C VAL A 59 -14.20 7.20 0.54
N ALA A 60 -15.23 6.69 1.19
CA ALA A 60 -16.30 7.51 1.76
C ALA A 60 -15.83 8.36 2.95
N LEU A 61 -14.69 8.01 3.57
CA LEU A 61 -14.06 8.83 4.62
C LEU A 61 -13.29 10.03 4.05
N GLY A 62 -13.12 10.12 2.73
CA GLY A 62 -12.36 11.20 2.09
C GLY A 62 -12.75 12.61 2.54
N PRO A 63 -14.03 13.02 2.48
CA PRO A 63 -14.45 14.35 2.94
C PRO A 63 -14.09 14.61 4.40
N LEU A 64 -14.16 13.61 5.26
CA LEU A 64 -13.85 13.72 6.68
C LEU A 64 -12.34 13.91 6.91
N ILE A 65 -11.51 13.20 6.14
CA ILE A 65 -10.05 13.35 6.15
C ILE A 65 -9.66 14.76 5.71
N ILE A 66 -10.34 15.30 4.69
CA ILE A 66 -10.10 16.65 4.20
C ILE A 66 -10.40 17.70 5.27
N ILE A 67 -11.48 17.52 6.03
CA ILE A 67 -11.83 18.41 7.14
C ILE A 67 -10.77 18.38 8.25
N TRP A 68 -10.22 17.20 8.55
CA TRP A 68 -9.23 17.03 9.64
C TRP A 68 -7.82 17.45 9.26
N VAL A 69 -7.37 17.06 8.07
CA VAL A 69 -5.97 17.22 7.62
C VAL A 69 -5.82 18.47 6.72
N GLY A 70 -6.93 18.98 6.18
CA GLY A 70 -6.93 20.05 5.18
C GLY A 70 -6.84 19.50 3.75
N ALA A 71 -7.19 20.35 2.78
CA ALA A 71 -7.09 20.04 1.36
C ALA A 71 -5.64 20.20 0.88
N SER A 72 -4.83 19.15 1.03
CA SER A 72 -3.39 19.15 0.76
C SER A 72 -2.89 17.77 0.33
N THR A 73 -1.64 17.68 -0.15
CA THR A 73 -0.94 16.43 -0.41
C THR A 73 -0.94 15.48 0.80
N ASN A 74 -0.90 16.01 2.01
CA ASN A 74 -0.95 15.18 3.22
C ASN A 74 -2.26 14.41 3.35
N SER A 75 -3.40 15.01 3.01
CA SER A 75 -4.69 14.32 3.03
C SER A 75 -4.76 13.22 1.96
N ILE A 76 -4.15 13.43 0.79
CA ILE A 76 -4.06 12.43 -0.28
C ILE A 76 -3.23 11.22 0.19
N ILE A 77 -2.03 11.48 0.74
CA ILE A 77 -1.17 10.44 1.32
C ILE A 77 -1.90 9.70 2.44
N PHE A 78 -2.59 10.42 3.34
CA PHE A 78 -3.31 9.80 4.44
C PHE A 78 -4.45 8.90 3.96
N MET A 79 -5.18 9.28 2.91
CA MET A 79 -6.19 8.43 2.28
C MET A 79 -5.58 7.16 1.70
N ALA A 80 -4.47 7.27 0.98
CA ALA A 80 -3.76 6.12 0.45
C ALA A 80 -3.27 5.18 1.57
N LEU A 81 -2.75 5.73 2.66
CA LEU A 81 -2.33 4.96 3.84
C LEU A 81 -3.49 4.19 4.46
N LEU A 82 -4.66 4.81 4.63
CA LEU A 82 -5.84 4.12 5.18
C LEU A 82 -6.28 2.93 4.31
N ILE A 83 -6.11 3.03 3.00
CA ILE A 83 -6.46 1.92 2.09
C ILE A 83 -5.46 0.77 2.23
N CYS A 84 -4.16 1.07 2.32
CA CYS A 84 -3.08 0.10 2.24
C CYS A 84 -2.71 -0.55 3.57
N VAL A 85 -2.64 0.23 4.66
CA VAL A 85 -2.04 -0.22 5.92
C VAL A 85 -2.79 -1.40 6.53
N PHE A 86 -4.12 -1.33 6.63
CA PHE A 86 -4.91 -2.41 7.24
C PHE A 86 -4.79 -3.71 6.46
N LEU A 87 -4.87 -3.64 5.13
CA LEU A 87 -4.71 -4.80 4.26
C LEU A 87 -3.31 -5.41 4.40
N SER A 88 -2.29 -4.56 4.43
CA SER A 88 -0.90 -4.98 4.60
C SER A 88 -0.67 -5.69 5.93
N ILE A 89 -1.19 -5.14 7.04
CA ILE A 89 -1.08 -5.76 8.37
C ILE A 89 -1.74 -7.14 8.37
N ILE A 90 -2.98 -7.23 7.87
CA ILE A 90 -3.73 -8.47 7.86
C ILE A 90 -3.00 -9.55 7.06
N ASN A 91 -2.58 -9.22 5.83
CA ASN A 91 -1.93 -10.18 4.94
C ASN A 91 -0.59 -10.68 5.50
N ILE A 92 0.29 -9.75 5.94
CA ILE A 92 1.60 -10.14 6.46
C ILE A 92 1.46 -10.92 7.77
N TYR A 93 0.56 -10.48 8.68
CA TYR A 93 0.33 -11.18 9.93
C TYR A 93 -0.22 -12.59 9.71
N GLN A 94 -1.17 -12.76 8.78
CA GLN A 94 -1.72 -14.05 8.42
C GLN A 94 -0.63 -15.00 7.88
N ASN A 95 0.21 -14.51 6.96
CA ASN A 95 1.33 -15.28 6.44
C ASN A 95 2.32 -15.71 7.54
N PHE A 96 2.62 -14.83 8.49
CA PHE A 96 3.46 -15.17 9.65
C PHE A 96 2.83 -16.24 10.53
N LYS A 97 1.51 -16.26 10.68
CA LYS A 97 0.77 -17.28 11.43
C LYS A 97 0.77 -18.65 10.74
N GLU A 98 0.74 -18.65 9.41
CA GLU A 98 0.68 -19.84 8.57
C GLU A 98 2.05 -20.48 8.35
N THR A 99 3.13 -19.90 8.91
CA THR A 99 4.45 -20.53 8.88
C THR A 99 4.40 -21.96 9.45
N ASP A 100 4.97 -22.93 8.73
CA ASP A 100 4.93 -24.33 9.09
C ASP A 100 5.40 -24.58 10.53
N SER A 101 4.48 -25.11 11.33
CA SER A 101 4.69 -25.39 12.75
C SER A 101 5.80 -26.43 12.99
N ASN A 102 6.07 -27.32 12.03
CA ASN A 102 7.11 -28.35 12.18
C ASN A 102 8.49 -27.73 12.32
N TYR A 103 8.81 -26.73 11.49
CA TYR A 103 10.08 -25.99 11.61
C TYR A 103 10.18 -25.23 12.93
N LEU A 104 9.07 -24.64 13.39
CA LEU A 104 9.04 -23.93 14.67
C LEU A 104 9.24 -24.87 15.86
N ILE A 105 8.62 -26.05 15.83
CA ILE A 105 8.78 -27.09 16.88
C ILE A 105 10.20 -27.61 16.87
N LEU A 106 10.75 -27.93 15.70
CA LEU A 106 12.11 -28.46 15.56
C LEU A 106 13.14 -27.48 16.15
N LEU A 107 13.12 -26.21 15.76
CA LEU A 107 14.07 -25.25 16.31
C LEU A 107 13.87 -25.03 17.81
N LYS A 108 12.63 -25.06 18.27
CA LYS A 108 12.33 -24.93 19.69
C LYS A 108 12.86 -26.09 20.52
N SER A 109 12.81 -27.34 20.00
CA SER A 109 13.40 -28.50 20.66
C SER A 109 14.94 -28.46 20.73
N LEU A 110 15.56 -27.70 19.81
CA LEU A 110 16.98 -27.38 19.81
C LEU A 110 17.36 -26.18 20.72
N GLY A 111 16.41 -25.67 21.50
CA GLY A 111 16.66 -24.58 22.44
C GLY A 111 16.62 -23.17 21.82
N ALA A 112 16.08 -23.00 20.59
CA ALA A 112 16.00 -21.70 19.95
C ALA A 112 15.10 -20.73 20.72
N SER A 113 15.56 -19.49 20.88
CA SER A 113 14.79 -18.40 21.46
C SER A 113 13.67 -17.95 20.49
N LYS A 114 12.69 -17.18 21.02
CA LYS A 114 11.64 -16.62 20.20
C LYS A 114 12.19 -15.70 19.10
N LYS A 115 13.29 -15.01 19.36
CA LYS A 115 14.01 -14.18 18.39
C LYS A 115 14.60 -15.05 17.26
N ASP A 116 15.23 -16.18 17.62
CA ASP A 116 15.77 -17.12 16.61
C ASP A 116 14.66 -17.69 15.73
N LEU A 117 13.52 -18.07 16.32
CA LEU A 117 12.37 -18.57 15.57
C LEU A 117 11.88 -17.53 14.54
N PHE A 118 11.79 -16.25 14.93
CA PHE A 118 11.36 -15.21 14.01
C PHE A 118 12.36 -14.97 12.88
N PHE A 119 13.62 -14.68 13.21
CA PHE A 119 14.61 -14.25 12.22
C PHE A 119 15.17 -15.39 11.38
N LYS A 120 15.18 -16.64 11.88
CA LYS A 120 15.73 -17.80 11.17
C LYS A 120 14.68 -18.66 10.46
N VAL A 121 13.40 -18.56 10.85
CA VAL A 121 12.32 -19.34 10.24
C VAL A 121 11.21 -18.46 9.69
N VAL A 122 10.49 -17.72 10.55
CA VAL A 122 9.27 -17.03 10.15
C VAL A 122 9.57 -15.97 9.07
N LEU A 123 10.51 -15.09 9.30
CA LEU A 123 10.84 -14.04 8.36
C LEU A 123 11.38 -14.60 7.03
N PRO A 124 12.39 -15.48 7.01
CA PRO A 124 12.91 -16.04 5.76
C PRO A 124 11.88 -16.85 4.96
N SER A 125 11.08 -17.70 5.61
CA SER A 125 10.06 -18.49 4.92
C SER A 125 8.92 -17.64 4.33
N ASN A 126 8.76 -16.39 4.79
CA ASN A 126 7.71 -15.47 4.32
C ASN A 126 8.22 -14.36 3.40
N ILE A 127 9.48 -14.37 2.98
CA ILE A 127 10.02 -13.31 2.09
C ILE A 127 9.19 -13.21 0.80
N SER A 128 8.86 -14.33 0.16
CA SER A 128 8.01 -14.35 -1.05
C SER A 128 6.63 -13.73 -0.80
N ASN A 129 6.03 -14.01 0.36
CA ASN A 129 4.73 -13.47 0.76
C ASN A 129 4.81 -11.96 1.03
N ILE A 130 5.92 -11.51 1.65
CA ILE A 130 6.18 -10.08 1.88
C ILE A 130 6.32 -9.36 0.53
N VAL A 131 7.07 -9.90 -0.43
CA VAL A 131 7.20 -9.31 -1.76
C VAL A 131 5.85 -9.30 -2.50
N ASN A 132 5.04 -10.36 -2.38
CA ASN A 132 3.69 -10.35 -2.94
C ASN A 132 2.80 -9.29 -2.28
N ASN A 133 2.94 -9.06 -0.98
CA ASN A 133 2.25 -7.97 -0.29
C ASN A 133 2.71 -6.60 -0.80
N LEU A 134 3.99 -6.40 -1.12
CA LEU A 134 4.48 -5.16 -1.73
C LEU A 134 3.83 -4.89 -3.09
N LYS A 135 3.60 -5.92 -3.92
CA LYS A 135 2.88 -5.78 -5.20
C LYS A 135 1.44 -5.30 -4.99
N ILE A 136 0.76 -5.84 -3.99
CA ILE A 136 -0.59 -5.41 -3.63
C ILE A 136 -0.56 -3.96 -3.12
N ASN A 137 0.39 -3.64 -2.24
CA ASN A 137 0.50 -2.33 -1.63
C ASN A 137 0.74 -1.21 -2.65
N ILE A 138 1.63 -1.41 -3.65
CA ILE A 138 1.86 -0.36 -4.65
C ILE A 138 0.58 -0.08 -5.46
N SER A 139 -0.16 -1.14 -5.84
CA SER A 139 -1.41 -0.99 -6.56
C SER A 139 -2.47 -0.29 -5.72
N MET A 140 -2.59 -0.64 -4.44
CA MET A 140 -3.54 -0.01 -3.51
C MET A 140 -3.17 1.44 -3.20
N SER A 141 -1.85 1.74 -3.07
CA SER A 141 -1.36 3.12 -2.89
C SER A 141 -1.73 3.99 -4.09
N PHE A 142 -1.54 3.45 -5.29
CA PHE A 142 -1.89 4.14 -6.53
C PHE A 142 -3.39 4.46 -6.60
N ILE A 143 -4.25 3.48 -6.30
CA ILE A 143 -5.70 3.69 -6.22
C ILE A 143 -6.04 4.75 -5.17
N GLY A 144 -5.43 4.67 -3.98
CA GLY A 144 -5.68 5.61 -2.90
C GLY A 144 -5.27 7.04 -3.22
N VAL A 145 -4.13 7.22 -3.87
CA VAL A 145 -3.66 8.53 -4.33
C VAL A 145 -4.60 9.10 -5.38
N ILE A 146 -4.97 8.33 -6.41
CA ILE A 146 -5.90 8.80 -7.44
C ILE A 146 -7.23 9.24 -6.83
N MET A 147 -7.78 8.46 -5.88
CA MET A 147 -9.01 8.82 -5.17
C MET A 147 -8.85 10.12 -4.36
N GLY A 148 -7.70 10.30 -3.72
CA GLY A 148 -7.38 11.54 -3.00
C GLY A 148 -7.24 12.73 -3.95
N GLU A 149 -6.52 12.57 -5.05
CA GLU A 149 -6.36 13.62 -6.06
C GLU A 149 -7.70 14.04 -6.70
N LEU A 150 -8.60 13.08 -6.97
CA LEU A 150 -9.94 13.35 -7.47
C LEU A 150 -10.75 14.27 -6.54
N LEU A 151 -10.53 14.15 -5.22
CA LEU A 151 -11.32 14.89 -4.23
C LEU A 151 -10.77 16.27 -3.90
N VAL A 152 -9.43 16.43 -3.83
CA VAL A 152 -8.85 17.65 -3.24
C VAL A 152 -7.71 18.26 -4.04
N SER A 153 -7.12 17.56 -4.99
CA SER A 153 -5.91 18.05 -5.64
C SER A 153 -6.20 19.16 -6.64
N LYS A 154 -5.18 20.01 -6.83
CA LYS A 154 -5.10 20.97 -7.94
C LYS A 154 -4.06 20.56 -8.98
N LYS A 155 -3.40 19.43 -8.76
CA LYS A 155 -2.37 18.86 -9.63
C LYS A 155 -2.42 17.34 -9.48
N GLY A 156 -1.78 16.61 -10.40
CA GLY A 156 -1.79 15.15 -10.43
C GLY A 156 -2.69 14.59 -11.53
N LEU A 157 -2.60 13.28 -11.77
CA LEU A 157 -3.37 12.63 -12.82
C LEU A 157 -4.84 12.46 -12.44
N GLY A 158 -5.15 12.20 -11.16
CA GLY A 158 -6.53 12.19 -10.66
C GLY A 158 -7.19 13.54 -10.81
N TYR A 159 -6.48 14.65 -10.53
CA TYR A 159 -6.97 15.98 -10.81
C TYR A 159 -7.31 16.17 -12.30
N LEU A 160 -6.45 15.72 -13.22
CA LEU A 160 -6.72 15.84 -14.66
C LEU A 160 -7.98 15.09 -15.08
N ILE A 161 -8.26 13.94 -14.49
CA ILE A 161 -9.50 13.18 -14.73
C ILE A 161 -10.70 14.00 -14.23
N MET A 162 -10.64 14.52 -13.01
CA MET A 162 -11.72 15.31 -12.42
C MET A 162 -11.98 16.58 -13.24
N TYR A 163 -10.94 17.33 -13.56
CA TYR A 163 -11.03 18.51 -14.40
C TYR A 163 -11.60 18.21 -15.79
N GLY A 164 -11.08 17.19 -16.46
CA GLY A 164 -11.57 16.76 -17.77
C GLY A 164 -13.05 16.38 -17.75
N SER A 165 -13.50 15.72 -16.68
CA SER A 165 -14.91 15.39 -16.48
C SER A 165 -15.78 16.65 -16.29
N GLN A 166 -15.33 17.62 -15.52
CA GLN A 166 -16.07 18.87 -15.26
C GLN A 166 -16.21 19.76 -16.49
N VAL A 167 -15.20 19.75 -17.37
CA VAL A 167 -15.24 20.55 -18.62
C VAL A 167 -15.71 19.73 -19.82
N PHE A 168 -16.21 18.50 -19.61
CA PHE A 168 -16.65 17.57 -20.66
C PHE A 168 -15.59 17.27 -21.73
N ASN A 169 -14.30 17.32 -21.36
CA ASN A 169 -13.19 16.98 -22.23
C ASN A 169 -12.87 15.48 -22.15
N ILE A 170 -13.62 14.68 -22.87
CA ILE A 170 -13.50 13.21 -22.89
C ILE A 170 -12.09 12.77 -23.32
N ASN A 171 -11.48 13.47 -24.29
CA ASN A 171 -10.13 13.14 -24.76
C ASN A 171 -9.08 13.27 -23.65
N LEU A 172 -9.19 14.29 -22.81
CA LEU A 172 -8.31 14.49 -21.66
C LEU A 172 -8.47 13.34 -20.64
N VAL A 173 -9.71 12.97 -20.33
CA VAL A 173 -10.02 11.87 -19.40
C VAL A 173 -9.43 10.55 -19.89
N ILE A 174 -9.73 10.18 -21.16
CA ILE A 174 -9.27 8.92 -21.75
C ILE A 174 -7.73 8.88 -21.81
N SER A 175 -7.09 9.96 -22.26
CA SER A 175 -5.62 10.04 -22.32
C SER A 175 -4.99 9.89 -20.94
N THR A 176 -5.56 10.51 -19.92
CA THR A 176 -5.05 10.42 -18.53
C THR A 176 -5.23 9.02 -17.96
N VAL A 177 -6.38 8.37 -18.20
CA VAL A 177 -6.62 6.98 -17.79
C VAL A 177 -5.63 6.02 -18.48
N PHE A 178 -5.33 6.26 -19.77
CA PHE A 178 -4.34 5.45 -20.47
C PHE A 178 -2.92 5.61 -19.88
N ILE A 179 -2.52 6.83 -19.53
CA ILE A 179 -1.25 7.10 -18.85
C ILE A 179 -1.21 6.40 -17.47
N LEU A 180 -2.30 6.44 -16.71
CA LEU A 180 -2.41 5.72 -15.43
C LEU A 180 -2.22 4.21 -15.63
N GLY A 181 -2.78 3.64 -16.68
CA GLY A 181 -2.60 2.22 -17.03
C GLY A 181 -1.13 1.88 -17.27
N ILE A 182 -0.41 2.71 -18.04
CA ILE A 182 1.02 2.53 -18.32
C ILE A 182 1.85 2.63 -17.03
N LEU A 183 1.58 3.62 -16.19
CA LEU A 183 2.30 3.80 -14.92
C LEU A 183 2.04 2.63 -13.96
N SER A 184 0.80 2.18 -13.84
CA SER A 184 0.45 1.02 -13.01
C SER A 184 1.18 -0.25 -13.47
N PHE A 185 1.22 -0.49 -14.79
CA PHE A 185 1.96 -1.60 -15.38
C PHE A 185 3.47 -1.48 -15.11
N SER A 186 4.04 -0.29 -15.24
CA SER A 186 5.46 -0.03 -14.97
C SER A 186 5.83 -0.33 -13.51
N PHE A 187 5.01 0.09 -12.55
CA PHE A 187 5.21 -0.24 -11.13
C PHE A 187 5.13 -1.74 -10.85
N TYR A 188 4.14 -2.41 -11.41
CA TYR A 188 4.01 -3.85 -11.25
C TYR A 188 5.24 -4.59 -11.78
N TYR A 189 5.71 -4.22 -12.97
CA TYR A 189 6.89 -4.82 -13.60
C TYR A 189 8.16 -4.57 -12.79
N LEU A 190 8.33 -3.36 -12.25
CA LEU A 190 9.48 -2.99 -11.42
C LEU A 190 9.57 -3.88 -10.16
N ILE A 191 8.44 -4.12 -9.49
CA ILE A 191 8.43 -4.97 -8.28
C ILE A 191 8.65 -6.44 -8.62
N ILE A 192 8.19 -6.92 -9.76
CA ILE A 192 8.49 -8.30 -10.20
C ILE A 192 9.99 -8.48 -10.42
N HIS A 193 10.66 -7.52 -11.07
CA HIS A 193 12.11 -7.59 -11.25
C HIS A 193 12.88 -7.57 -9.92
N LEU A 194 12.44 -6.77 -8.96
CA LEU A 194 13.02 -6.81 -7.61
C LEU A 194 12.86 -8.19 -6.96
N ASN A 195 11.74 -8.88 -7.19
CA ASN A 195 11.52 -10.24 -6.68
C ASN A 195 12.52 -11.25 -7.27
N ILE A 196 12.74 -11.18 -8.58
CA ILE A 196 13.70 -12.07 -9.26
C ILE A 196 15.12 -11.82 -8.70
N PHE A 197 15.51 -10.57 -8.51
CA PHE A 197 16.83 -10.21 -8.00
C PHE A 197 17.09 -10.62 -6.53
N VAL A 198 16.05 -10.72 -5.72
CA VAL A 198 16.14 -11.15 -4.30
C VAL A 198 16.21 -12.67 -4.16
N PHE A 199 15.73 -13.44 -5.16
CA PHE A 199 15.66 -14.90 -5.10
C PHE A 199 16.66 -15.66 -6.00
N TYR A 200 17.40 -14.95 -6.85
CA TYR A 200 18.53 -15.44 -7.63
C TYR A 200 19.82 -14.72 -7.24
#